data_dc249dd691c7db32c5579f2356aba2b9
#
_entry.id   dc249dd691c7db32c5579f2356aba2b9
#
_cell.length_a   1.000
_cell.length_b   1.000
_cell.length_c   1.000
_cell.angle_alpha   90.00
_cell.angle_beta   90.00
_cell.angle_gamma   90.00
#
_symmetry.space_group_name_H-M   'P 1'
#
loop_
_entity.id
_entity.type
_entity.pdbx_description
1 polymer ?
#
loop_
_entity_poly.entity_id
_entity_poly.type
_entity_poly.pdbx_seq_one_letter_code
_entity_poly.pdbx_strand_id
1 'polypeptide(L)'
;MAELGATRIQLDEPALVKDLSAEEKALFLNLYNKLLADKKGLEVLIQTYFGDVRDVYNDLVNLPVDGIGLDFVEGKKTLELVKGGFPADKTLYAGIVNGKNIWRNNYEKSLEILDQVPAEKVVLTTSCSLLHVPFTTANEDFEPAILNHFAFAVEKLGELRDLDAIRNGQGAEALAANKELFATERVGANAELHARIAALTEADYTRLPAFAEREEIQKEAFKLPALPTTTIGSFPQTKEVRAKRLAFRKGELTQEEYDAFLAETIDEWIKWQEEVGFDVLVHGEFERNDMVEYFGQNLSGYLFSKNG
;
A
#
# COMPACT_ATOMS: atom_id res chain seq x y z
N MET A 1 -8.35 -24.88 -20.76
CA MET A 1 -9.07 -23.57 -20.65
C MET A 1 -9.88 -23.29 -21.91
N ALA A 2 -9.26 -23.22 -23.11
CA ALA A 2 -10.00 -23.00 -24.37
C ALA A 2 -11.13 -24.02 -24.59
N GLU A 3 -10.88 -25.32 -24.39
CA GLU A 3 -11.90 -26.38 -24.49
C GLU A 3 -13.08 -26.23 -23.51
N LEU A 4 -12.90 -25.45 -22.44
CA LEU A 4 -13.93 -25.09 -21.46
C LEU A 4 -14.64 -23.77 -21.79
N GLY A 5 -14.39 -23.20 -22.96
CA GLY A 5 -15.03 -21.98 -23.43
C GLY A 5 -14.37 -20.66 -22.96
N ALA A 6 -13.19 -20.70 -22.35
CA ALA A 6 -12.44 -19.49 -22.07
C ALA A 6 -11.99 -18.85 -23.40
N THR A 7 -12.13 -17.53 -23.50
CA THR A 7 -11.68 -16.75 -24.67
C THR A 7 -10.46 -15.89 -24.35
N ARG A 8 -10.29 -15.55 -23.05
CA ARG A 8 -9.17 -14.72 -22.54
C ARG A 8 -8.65 -15.29 -21.24
N ILE A 9 -7.35 -15.15 -21.02
CA ILE A 9 -6.69 -15.42 -19.74
C ILE A 9 -5.82 -14.23 -19.35
N GLN A 10 -5.75 -13.95 -18.05
CA GLN A 10 -4.82 -13.00 -17.47
C GLN A 10 -3.78 -13.78 -16.65
N LEU A 11 -2.53 -13.43 -16.84
CA LEU A 11 -1.39 -13.94 -16.09
C LEU A 11 -0.81 -12.80 -15.28
N ASP A 12 -0.87 -12.90 -13.96
CA ASP A 12 -0.33 -11.89 -13.06
C ASP A 12 1.15 -12.17 -12.82
N GLU A 13 2.01 -11.20 -13.21
CA GLU A 13 3.46 -11.36 -13.13
C GLU A 13 4.14 -10.16 -12.44
N PRO A 14 3.91 -9.99 -11.14
CA PRO A 14 4.51 -8.88 -10.39
C PRO A 14 6.03 -9.02 -10.20
N ALA A 15 6.62 -10.20 -10.45
CA ALA A 15 8.05 -10.38 -10.35
C ALA A 15 8.84 -9.50 -11.34
N LEU A 16 8.21 -9.10 -12.46
CA LEU A 16 8.84 -8.30 -13.51
C LEU A 16 9.15 -6.84 -13.11
N VAL A 17 8.60 -6.36 -11.98
CA VAL A 17 8.89 -5.00 -11.49
C VAL A 17 10.10 -4.94 -10.56
N LYS A 18 10.70 -6.08 -10.24
CA LYS A 18 11.96 -6.16 -9.47
C LYS A 18 13.15 -5.80 -10.35
N ASP A 19 14.29 -5.53 -9.69
CA ASP A 19 15.58 -5.44 -10.37
C ASP A 19 16.01 -6.87 -10.74
N LEU A 20 16.03 -7.18 -12.05
CA LEU A 20 16.22 -8.53 -12.54
C LEU A 20 17.64 -8.76 -13.06
N SER A 21 18.27 -9.84 -12.65
CA SER A 21 19.51 -10.35 -13.23
C SER A 21 19.32 -10.82 -14.67
N ALA A 22 20.42 -10.97 -15.40
CA ALA A 22 20.39 -11.51 -16.78
C ALA A 22 19.81 -12.94 -16.82
N GLU A 23 20.06 -13.75 -15.79
CA GLU A 23 19.57 -15.13 -15.68
C GLU A 23 18.06 -15.15 -15.43
N GLU A 24 17.54 -14.29 -14.56
CA GLU A 24 16.10 -14.17 -14.30
C GLU A 24 15.33 -13.69 -15.54
N LYS A 25 15.88 -12.73 -16.27
CA LYS A 25 15.32 -12.28 -17.59
C LYS A 25 15.29 -13.42 -18.60
N ALA A 26 16.38 -14.16 -18.73
CA ALA A 26 16.45 -15.32 -19.64
C ALA A 26 15.47 -16.42 -19.24
N LEU A 27 15.30 -16.66 -17.92
CA LEU A 27 14.32 -17.62 -17.40
C LEU A 27 12.90 -17.19 -17.75
N PHE A 28 12.54 -15.94 -17.50
CA PHE A 28 11.25 -15.36 -17.85
C PHE A 28 10.93 -15.56 -19.34
N LEU A 29 11.83 -15.15 -20.23
CA LEU A 29 11.63 -15.32 -21.67
C LEU A 29 11.46 -16.77 -22.09
N ASN A 30 12.28 -17.68 -21.56
CA ASN A 30 12.18 -19.10 -21.88
C ASN A 30 10.84 -19.70 -21.44
N LEU A 31 10.39 -19.37 -20.22
CA LEU A 31 9.11 -19.85 -19.68
C LEU A 31 7.93 -19.33 -20.49
N TYR A 32 7.88 -18.01 -20.74
CA TYR A 32 6.77 -17.39 -21.46
C TYR A 32 6.73 -17.78 -22.94
N ASN A 33 7.87 -17.92 -23.61
CA ASN A 33 7.90 -18.42 -24.99
C ASN A 33 7.35 -19.86 -25.09
N LYS A 34 7.65 -20.72 -24.11
CA LYS A 34 7.07 -22.08 -24.04
C LYS A 34 5.57 -22.04 -23.73
N LEU A 35 5.16 -21.23 -22.76
CA LEU A 35 3.77 -21.11 -22.34
C LEU A 35 2.87 -20.58 -23.47
N LEU A 36 3.40 -19.62 -24.24
CA LEU A 36 2.65 -18.94 -25.30
C LEU A 36 2.76 -19.62 -26.67
N ALA A 37 3.56 -20.69 -26.81
CA ALA A 37 3.78 -21.38 -28.07
C ALA A 37 2.48 -21.98 -28.67
N ASP A 38 1.51 -22.35 -27.84
CA ASP A 38 0.20 -22.86 -28.25
C ASP A 38 -0.92 -22.23 -27.39
N LYS A 39 -1.32 -21.02 -27.73
CA LYS A 39 -2.41 -20.32 -27.06
C LYS A 39 -3.82 -20.88 -27.37
N LYS A 40 -3.94 -21.77 -28.34
CA LYS A 40 -5.23 -22.38 -28.78
C LYS A 40 -6.34 -21.35 -29.02
N GLY A 41 -6.00 -20.19 -29.55
CA GLY A 41 -6.92 -19.10 -29.82
C GLY A 41 -7.34 -18.26 -28.61
N LEU A 42 -6.71 -18.46 -27.44
CA LEU A 42 -6.91 -17.60 -26.29
C LEU A 42 -6.22 -16.25 -26.46
N GLU A 43 -6.91 -15.18 -26.10
CA GLU A 43 -6.27 -13.89 -25.83
C GLU A 43 -5.53 -13.96 -24.49
N VAL A 44 -4.26 -13.53 -24.47
CA VAL A 44 -3.42 -13.56 -23.28
C VAL A 44 -3.03 -12.15 -22.88
N LEU A 45 -3.36 -11.76 -21.65
CA LEU A 45 -2.91 -10.56 -20.97
C LEU A 45 -1.84 -10.94 -19.93
N ILE A 46 -0.67 -10.27 -19.98
CA ILE A 46 0.27 -10.25 -18.85
C ILE A 46 0.02 -8.97 -18.05
N GLN A 47 -0.32 -9.11 -16.78
CA GLN A 47 -0.58 -8.00 -15.87
C GLN A 47 0.58 -7.83 -14.90
N THR A 48 1.20 -6.64 -14.89
CA THR A 48 2.22 -6.23 -13.91
C THR A 48 1.68 -5.13 -13.01
N TYR A 49 2.18 -5.05 -11.77
CA TYR A 49 1.76 -4.06 -10.78
C TYR A 49 2.82 -3.87 -9.69
N PHE A 50 2.72 -2.77 -8.92
CA PHE A 50 3.62 -2.32 -7.85
C PHE A 50 4.96 -1.75 -8.31
N GLY A 51 5.08 -1.38 -9.57
CA GLY A 51 6.28 -0.77 -10.11
C GLY A 51 6.36 -0.79 -11.63
N ASP A 52 7.49 -0.41 -12.17
CA ASP A 52 7.76 -0.44 -13.60
C ASP A 52 8.62 -1.65 -14.01
N VAL A 53 8.49 -2.04 -15.27
CA VAL A 53 9.16 -3.22 -15.84
C VAL A 53 10.44 -2.86 -16.59
N ARG A 54 11.21 -1.90 -16.08
CA ARG A 54 12.37 -1.28 -16.74
C ARG A 54 13.37 -2.25 -17.34
N ASP A 55 13.60 -3.37 -16.63
CA ASP A 55 14.63 -4.35 -17.03
C ASP A 55 14.19 -5.30 -18.15
N VAL A 56 12.88 -5.45 -18.35
CA VAL A 56 12.30 -6.42 -19.29
C VAL A 56 11.28 -5.80 -20.26
N TYR A 57 11.10 -4.48 -20.27
CA TYR A 57 10.08 -3.83 -21.09
C TYR A 57 10.16 -4.24 -22.56
N ASN A 58 11.36 -4.15 -23.15
CA ASN A 58 11.57 -4.49 -24.56
C ASN A 58 11.30 -5.97 -24.85
N ASP A 59 11.63 -6.84 -23.92
CA ASP A 59 11.37 -8.28 -24.05
C ASP A 59 9.86 -8.56 -23.91
N LEU A 60 9.20 -7.93 -22.94
CA LEU A 60 7.78 -8.10 -22.64
C LEU A 60 6.91 -7.64 -23.83
N VAL A 61 7.20 -6.48 -24.43
CA VAL A 61 6.42 -5.98 -25.56
C VAL A 61 6.59 -6.82 -26.84
N ASN A 62 7.65 -7.61 -26.93
CA ASN A 62 7.91 -8.52 -28.06
C ASN A 62 7.35 -9.92 -27.85
N LEU A 63 6.85 -10.28 -26.67
CA LEU A 63 6.17 -11.58 -26.46
C LEU A 63 4.88 -11.67 -27.28
N PRO A 64 4.48 -12.89 -27.71
CA PRO A 64 3.23 -13.10 -28.49
C PRO A 64 1.97 -13.06 -27.62
N VAL A 65 1.84 -12.01 -26.80
CA VAL A 65 0.64 -11.72 -25.98
C VAL A 65 -0.23 -10.69 -26.68
N ASP A 66 -1.51 -10.65 -26.29
CA ASP A 66 -2.51 -9.78 -26.89
C ASP A 66 -2.70 -8.47 -26.10
N GLY A 67 -2.32 -8.50 -24.81
CA GLY A 67 -2.39 -7.36 -23.93
C GLY A 67 -1.27 -7.35 -22.89
N ILE A 68 -0.92 -6.13 -22.46
CA ILE A 68 0.08 -5.89 -21.41
C ILE A 68 -0.49 -4.86 -20.42
N GLY A 69 -0.56 -5.24 -19.16
CA GLY A 69 -0.96 -4.38 -18.07
C GLY A 69 0.25 -3.76 -17.38
N LEU A 70 0.27 -2.43 -17.29
CA LEU A 70 1.36 -1.66 -16.72
C LEU A 70 0.85 -0.69 -15.66
N ASP A 71 1.60 -0.56 -14.58
CA ASP A 71 1.30 0.34 -13.46
C ASP A 71 1.84 1.75 -13.74
N PHE A 72 0.94 2.72 -13.92
CA PHE A 72 1.28 4.15 -14.11
C PHE A 72 1.26 4.94 -12.79
N VAL A 73 0.97 4.30 -11.67
CA VAL A 73 0.91 4.94 -10.36
C VAL A 73 2.22 4.75 -9.60
N GLU A 74 2.67 3.51 -9.42
CA GLU A 74 3.92 3.19 -8.73
C GLU A 74 5.10 2.99 -9.69
N GLY A 75 4.81 2.69 -10.95
CA GLY A 75 5.81 2.54 -11.99
C GLY A 75 6.36 3.88 -12.47
N LYS A 76 7.32 4.44 -11.77
CA LYS A 76 7.88 5.77 -12.02
C LYS A 76 8.44 5.95 -13.44
N LYS A 77 8.89 4.87 -14.05
CA LYS A 77 9.43 4.87 -15.43
C LYS A 77 8.42 4.38 -16.47
N THR A 78 7.23 3.92 -16.06
CA THR A 78 6.26 3.31 -16.98
C THR A 78 5.90 4.23 -18.14
N LEU A 79 5.59 5.51 -17.87
CA LEU A 79 5.26 6.47 -18.92
C LEU A 79 6.44 6.69 -19.90
N GLU A 80 7.66 6.78 -19.39
CA GLU A 80 8.87 6.94 -20.22
C GLU A 80 9.08 5.71 -21.12
N LEU A 81 8.94 4.51 -20.56
CA LEU A 81 9.07 3.26 -21.31
C LEU A 81 8.04 3.17 -22.43
N VAL A 82 6.77 3.46 -22.15
CA VAL A 82 5.69 3.41 -23.13
C VAL A 82 5.87 4.49 -24.21
N LYS A 83 6.36 5.69 -23.87
CA LYS A 83 6.73 6.73 -24.83
C LYS A 83 7.85 6.31 -25.78
N GLY A 84 8.73 5.42 -25.34
CA GLY A 84 9.78 4.83 -26.19
C GLY A 84 9.24 3.92 -27.29
N GLY A 85 7.98 3.54 -27.23
CA GLY A 85 7.23 2.74 -28.19
C GLY A 85 6.41 1.64 -27.54
N PHE A 86 5.16 1.50 -27.99
CA PHE A 86 4.26 0.40 -27.60
C PHE A 86 3.68 -0.23 -28.89
N PRO A 87 3.62 -1.58 -29.01
CA PRO A 87 3.16 -2.23 -30.24
C PRO A 87 1.69 -1.94 -30.57
N ALA A 88 1.39 -1.55 -31.80
CA ALA A 88 0.04 -1.21 -32.26
C ALA A 88 -0.92 -2.42 -32.29
N ASP A 89 -0.38 -3.64 -32.42
CA ASP A 89 -1.15 -4.88 -32.40
C ASP A 89 -1.64 -5.29 -31.01
N LYS A 90 -1.02 -4.75 -29.93
CA LYS A 90 -1.36 -5.09 -28.54
C LYS A 90 -2.25 -4.06 -27.87
N THR A 91 -2.99 -4.51 -26.86
CA THR A 91 -3.78 -3.65 -25.98
C THR A 91 -2.97 -3.28 -24.74
N LEU A 92 -2.82 -2.00 -24.46
CA LEU A 92 -2.27 -1.51 -23.21
C LEU A 92 -3.39 -1.46 -22.16
N TYR A 93 -3.22 -2.19 -21.06
CA TYR A 93 -4.04 -2.06 -19.86
C TYR A 93 -3.36 -1.09 -18.92
N ALA A 94 -3.84 0.17 -18.94
CA ALA A 94 -3.22 1.27 -18.21
C ALA A 94 -3.73 1.32 -16.77
N GLY A 95 -2.91 0.90 -15.82
CA GLY A 95 -3.16 0.97 -14.39
C GLY A 95 -3.05 2.39 -13.86
N ILE A 96 -4.07 3.22 -14.10
CA ILE A 96 -4.05 4.67 -13.81
C ILE A 96 -4.77 5.05 -12.51
N VAL A 97 -5.72 4.25 -12.04
CA VAL A 97 -6.40 4.45 -10.76
C VAL A 97 -5.67 3.65 -9.69
N ASN A 98 -5.22 4.32 -8.63
CA ASN A 98 -4.50 3.67 -7.55
C ASN A 98 -5.35 2.62 -6.83
N GLY A 99 -5.00 1.35 -6.93
CA GLY A 99 -5.70 0.21 -6.32
C GLY A 99 -5.29 -0.05 -4.85
N LYS A 100 -4.31 0.66 -4.32
CA LYS A 100 -3.65 0.39 -3.04
C LYS A 100 -3.94 1.40 -1.95
N ASN A 101 -4.31 2.63 -2.30
CA ASN A 101 -4.68 3.67 -1.35
C ASN A 101 -6.19 3.92 -1.34
N ILE A 102 -6.66 4.62 -0.32
CA ILE A 102 -8.07 4.94 -0.09
C ILE A 102 -8.50 6.29 -0.69
N TRP A 103 -7.59 6.99 -1.36
CA TRP A 103 -7.84 8.35 -1.81
C TRP A 103 -8.55 8.40 -3.16
N ARG A 104 -9.40 9.44 -3.31
CA ARG A 104 -10.01 9.79 -4.59
C ARG A 104 -8.95 10.06 -5.65
N ASN A 105 -9.15 9.56 -6.87
CA ASN A 105 -8.28 9.85 -8.01
C ASN A 105 -8.42 11.31 -8.45
N ASN A 106 -7.29 11.95 -8.75
CA ASN A 106 -7.30 13.26 -9.40
C ASN A 106 -7.37 13.05 -10.92
N TYR A 107 -8.54 13.34 -11.49
CA TYR A 107 -8.79 13.07 -12.91
C TYR A 107 -7.92 13.88 -13.84
N GLU A 108 -7.60 15.14 -13.52
CA GLU A 108 -6.72 15.96 -14.35
C GLU A 108 -5.32 15.33 -14.47
N LYS A 109 -4.74 14.92 -13.34
CA LYS A 109 -3.41 14.27 -13.34
C LYS A 109 -3.43 12.92 -14.08
N SER A 110 -4.49 12.15 -13.95
CA SER A 110 -4.63 10.89 -14.67
C SER A 110 -4.77 11.10 -16.18
N LEU A 111 -5.53 12.11 -16.59
CA LEU A 111 -5.69 12.47 -18.00
C LEU A 111 -4.38 13.00 -18.60
N GLU A 112 -3.65 13.85 -17.86
CA GLU A 112 -2.32 14.34 -18.29
C GLU A 112 -1.33 13.20 -18.59
N ILE A 113 -1.41 12.10 -17.83
CA ILE A 113 -0.61 10.91 -18.10
C ILE A 113 -1.12 10.20 -19.35
N LEU A 114 -2.43 9.96 -19.43
CA LEU A 114 -3.06 9.23 -20.54
C LEU A 114 -2.91 9.94 -21.89
N ASP A 115 -2.92 11.27 -21.92
CA ASP A 115 -2.73 12.07 -23.12
C ASP A 115 -1.30 11.94 -23.70
N GLN A 116 -0.36 11.48 -22.89
CA GLN A 116 1.01 11.25 -23.30
C GLN A 116 1.30 9.80 -23.72
N VAL A 117 0.33 8.90 -23.60
CA VAL A 117 0.45 7.47 -23.94
C VAL A 117 0.22 7.29 -25.44
N PRO A 118 1.22 6.81 -26.22
CA PRO A 118 1.10 6.68 -27.67
C PRO A 118 0.42 5.39 -28.12
N ALA A 119 -0.10 4.55 -27.22
CA ALA A 119 -0.74 3.29 -27.55
C ALA A 119 -2.09 3.50 -28.27
N GLU A 120 -2.35 2.78 -29.36
CA GLU A 120 -3.58 2.88 -30.13
C GLU A 120 -4.79 2.27 -29.42
N LYS A 121 -4.56 1.18 -28.66
CA LYS A 121 -5.57 0.46 -27.92
C LYS A 121 -5.28 0.55 -26.42
N VAL A 122 -6.09 1.30 -25.70
CA VAL A 122 -5.94 1.50 -24.24
C VAL A 122 -7.20 1.09 -23.51
N VAL A 123 -7.03 0.26 -22.51
CA VAL A 123 -8.05 -0.09 -21.50
C VAL A 123 -7.62 0.48 -20.17
N LEU A 124 -8.49 1.26 -19.52
CA LEU A 124 -8.21 1.82 -18.20
C LEU A 124 -8.42 0.76 -17.12
N THR A 125 -7.46 0.65 -16.22
CA THR A 125 -7.51 -0.31 -15.09
C THR A 125 -7.06 0.34 -13.79
N THR A 126 -7.28 -0.36 -12.68
CA THR A 126 -6.60 -0.05 -11.43
C THR A 126 -5.13 -0.47 -11.52
N SER A 127 -4.26 0.23 -10.79
CA SER A 127 -2.81 -0.04 -10.79
C SER A 127 -2.46 -1.43 -10.24
N CYS A 128 -3.31 -1.96 -9.36
CA CYS A 128 -3.22 -3.31 -8.80
C CYS A 128 -4.60 -3.78 -8.34
N SER A 129 -4.67 -4.96 -7.73
CA SER A 129 -5.91 -5.52 -7.18
C SER A 129 -6.55 -4.61 -6.13
N LEU A 130 -7.87 -4.47 -6.16
CA LEU A 130 -8.67 -3.74 -5.17
C LEU A 130 -8.81 -4.49 -3.83
N LEU A 131 -8.18 -5.65 -3.67
CA LEU A 131 -8.08 -6.35 -2.37
C LEU A 131 -7.30 -5.53 -1.31
N HIS A 132 -6.54 -4.53 -1.73
CA HIS A 132 -5.75 -3.68 -0.83
C HIS A 132 -6.54 -2.51 -0.22
N VAL A 133 -7.79 -2.32 -0.61
CA VAL A 133 -8.66 -1.23 -0.12
C VAL A 133 -9.96 -1.79 0.43
N PRO A 134 -10.65 -1.08 1.35
CA PRO A 134 -11.97 -1.47 1.83
C PRO A 134 -12.99 -1.54 0.70
N PHE A 135 -14.13 -2.19 0.94
CA PHE A 135 -15.11 -2.48 -0.10
C PHE A 135 -15.82 -1.24 -0.65
N THR A 136 -16.44 -0.42 0.23
CA THR A 136 -17.18 0.79 -0.16
C THR A 136 -17.22 1.82 0.95
N THR A 137 -17.21 3.09 0.59
CA THR A 137 -17.41 4.22 1.51
C THR A 137 -18.86 4.37 1.98
N ALA A 138 -19.82 3.71 1.33
CA ALA A 138 -21.25 3.85 1.63
C ALA A 138 -21.66 3.43 3.05
N ASN A 139 -20.83 2.61 3.71
CA ASN A 139 -21.08 2.12 5.07
C ASN A 139 -20.26 2.87 6.13
N GLU A 140 -19.51 3.89 5.75
CA GLU A 140 -18.67 4.66 6.67
C GLU A 140 -19.42 5.89 7.19
N ASP A 141 -19.12 6.26 8.43
CA ASP A 141 -19.78 7.33 9.17
C ASP A 141 -18.78 8.48 9.44
N PHE A 142 -18.20 8.98 8.35
CA PHE A 142 -17.30 10.14 8.41
C PHE A 142 -18.00 11.41 7.95
N GLU A 143 -17.54 12.55 8.42
CA GLU A 143 -17.99 13.85 7.94
C GLU A 143 -17.83 13.94 6.41
N PRO A 144 -18.85 14.48 5.69
CA PRO A 144 -18.81 14.57 4.23
C PRO A 144 -17.56 15.27 3.68
N ALA A 145 -17.06 16.28 4.38
CA ALA A 145 -15.84 17.00 4.00
C ALA A 145 -14.59 16.12 3.95
N ILE A 146 -14.61 15.00 4.69
CA ILE A 146 -13.53 13.99 4.70
C ILE A 146 -13.87 12.85 3.75
N LEU A 147 -15.10 12.32 3.85
CA LEU A 147 -15.57 11.16 3.11
C LEU A 147 -15.48 11.35 1.59
N ASN A 148 -15.74 12.57 1.10
CA ASN A 148 -15.67 12.89 -0.33
C ASN A 148 -14.26 12.73 -0.93
N HIS A 149 -13.22 12.75 -0.10
CA HIS A 149 -11.84 12.49 -0.53
C HIS A 149 -11.47 11.01 -0.57
N PHE A 150 -12.36 10.11 -0.12
CA PHE A 150 -12.12 8.66 -0.13
C PHE A 150 -12.73 8.00 -1.37
N ALA A 151 -12.03 6.99 -1.85
CA ALA A 151 -12.50 6.07 -2.87
C ALA A 151 -12.00 4.66 -2.49
N PHE A 152 -12.94 3.81 -2.07
CA PHE A 152 -12.70 2.40 -1.81
C PHE A 152 -12.93 1.57 -3.09
N ALA A 153 -13.00 0.25 -3.01
CA ALA A 153 -13.04 -0.59 -4.20
C ALA A 153 -14.18 -0.25 -5.18
N VAL A 154 -15.40 -0.07 -4.67
CA VAL A 154 -16.57 0.26 -5.50
C VAL A 154 -16.42 1.64 -6.15
N GLU A 155 -15.98 2.63 -5.37
CA GLU A 155 -15.80 4.00 -5.86
C GLU A 155 -14.68 4.07 -6.90
N LYS A 156 -13.60 3.29 -6.77
CA LYS A 156 -12.51 3.22 -7.75
C LYS A 156 -12.96 2.64 -9.09
N LEU A 157 -13.89 1.70 -9.09
CA LEU A 157 -14.54 1.25 -10.34
C LEU A 157 -15.37 2.36 -10.98
N GLY A 158 -16.03 3.19 -10.17
CA GLY A 158 -16.69 4.42 -10.62
C GLY A 158 -15.71 5.41 -11.27
N GLU A 159 -14.54 5.60 -10.69
CA GLU A 159 -13.49 6.47 -11.22
C GLU A 159 -12.97 6.02 -12.59
N LEU A 160 -12.82 4.71 -12.82
CA LEU A 160 -12.47 4.18 -14.15
C LEU A 160 -13.54 4.51 -15.20
N ARG A 161 -14.82 4.34 -14.85
CA ARG A 161 -15.95 4.69 -15.73
C ARG A 161 -15.97 6.20 -16.03
N ASP A 162 -15.75 7.02 -15.03
CA ASP A 162 -15.75 8.48 -15.18
C ASP A 162 -14.60 8.95 -16.07
N LEU A 163 -13.38 8.41 -15.88
CA LEU A 163 -12.22 8.70 -16.73
C LEU A 163 -12.44 8.27 -18.18
N ASP A 164 -13.06 7.10 -18.40
CA ASP A 164 -13.41 6.66 -19.74
C ASP A 164 -14.45 7.59 -20.39
N ALA A 165 -15.49 7.97 -19.66
CA ALA A 165 -16.50 8.92 -20.13
C ALA A 165 -15.88 10.29 -20.47
N ILE A 166 -14.96 10.80 -19.64
CA ILE A 166 -14.27 12.06 -19.89
C ILE A 166 -13.45 12.00 -21.18
N ARG A 167 -12.70 10.93 -21.40
CA ARG A 167 -11.90 10.72 -22.63
C ARG A 167 -12.79 10.65 -23.88
N ASN A 168 -14.00 10.15 -23.75
CA ASN A 168 -14.99 10.08 -24.84
C ASN A 168 -15.86 11.35 -24.96
N GLY A 169 -15.53 12.42 -24.24
CA GLY A 169 -16.23 13.72 -24.32
C GLY A 169 -17.60 13.75 -23.61
N GLN A 170 -17.89 12.80 -22.73
CA GLN A 170 -19.18 12.65 -22.06
C GLN A 170 -19.12 12.94 -20.54
N GLY A 171 -17.95 13.06 -19.96
CA GLY A 171 -17.74 13.15 -18.51
C GLY A 171 -17.49 14.56 -17.97
N ALA A 172 -17.96 15.64 -18.63
CA ALA A 172 -17.63 17.02 -18.24
C ALA A 172 -18.06 17.36 -16.81
N GLU A 173 -19.23 16.90 -16.38
CA GLU A 173 -19.76 17.12 -15.03
C GLU A 173 -18.91 16.41 -13.97
N ALA A 174 -18.54 15.16 -14.20
CA ALA A 174 -17.68 14.40 -13.29
C ALA A 174 -16.30 15.05 -13.16
N LEU A 175 -15.73 15.53 -14.28
CA LEU A 175 -14.46 16.26 -14.26
C LEU A 175 -14.56 17.58 -13.46
N ALA A 176 -15.63 18.36 -13.64
CA ALA A 176 -15.85 19.60 -12.93
C ALA A 176 -15.97 19.36 -11.41
N ALA A 177 -16.77 18.38 -11.00
CA ALA A 177 -16.93 18.01 -9.60
C ALA A 177 -15.61 17.50 -8.96
N ASN A 178 -14.80 16.76 -9.71
CA ASN A 178 -13.49 16.30 -9.25
C ASN A 178 -12.51 17.48 -9.09
N LYS A 179 -12.50 18.44 -10.01
CA LYS A 179 -11.69 19.68 -9.90
C LYS A 179 -12.07 20.50 -8.69
N GLU A 180 -13.36 20.68 -8.45
CA GLU A 180 -13.86 21.39 -7.28
C GLU A 180 -13.42 20.73 -5.98
N LEU A 181 -13.54 19.40 -5.89
CA LEU A 181 -13.07 18.63 -4.74
C LEU A 181 -11.58 18.85 -4.46
N PHE A 182 -10.73 18.82 -5.50
CA PHE A 182 -9.29 19.00 -5.35
C PHE A 182 -8.87 20.47 -5.15
N ALA A 183 -9.75 21.43 -5.37
CA ALA A 183 -9.56 22.85 -5.02
C ALA A 183 -9.85 23.13 -3.54
N THR A 184 -10.54 22.22 -2.83
CA THR A 184 -10.83 22.36 -1.40
C THR A 184 -9.62 21.93 -0.56
N GLU A 185 -9.37 22.64 0.54
CA GLU A 185 -8.36 22.24 1.51
C GLU A 185 -8.85 21.03 2.31
N ARG A 186 -7.98 20.04 2.49
CA ARG A 186 -8.31 18.89 3.34
C ARG A 186 -8.37 19.33 4.81
N VAL A 187 -9.35 18.79 5.53
CA VAL A 187 -9.46 18.97 6.98
C VAL A 187 -8.19 18.42 7.67
N GLY A 188 -7.65 19.18 8.62
CA GLY A 188 -6.52 18.75 9.45
C GLY A 188 -5.14 19.16 8.93
N ALA A 189 -5.05 20.04 7.94
CA ALA A 189 -3.77 20.63 7.55
C ALA A 189 -3.12 21.35 8.75
N ASN A 190 -1.88 20.98 9.10
CA ASN A 190 -1.11 21.60 10.18
C ASN A 190 0.06 22.37 9.57
N ALA A 191 -0.09 23.69 9.49
CA ALA A 191 0.91 24.59 8.88
C ALA A 191 2.26 24.54 9.60
N GLU A 192 2.27 24.40 10.93
CA GLU A 192 3.50 24.28 11.71
C GLU A 192 4.23 22.97 11.37
N LEU A 193 3.50 21.86 11.31
CA LEU A 193 4.07 20.57 10.92
C LEU A 193 4.65 20.62 9.50
N HIS A 194 3.93 21.22 8.55
CA HIS A 194 4.42 21.39 7.18
C HIS A 194 5.69 22.25 7.12
N ALA A 195 5.75 23.33 7.91
CA ALA A 195 6.95 24.17 8.00
C ALA A 195 8.14 23.38 8.57
N ARG A 196 7.92 22.56 9.61
CA ARG A 196 8.96 21.70 10.19
C ARG A 196 9.45 20.66 9.18
N ILE A 197 8.55 20.02 8.43
CA ILE A 197 8.91 19.06 7.38
C ILE A 197 9.75 19.73 6.28
N ALA A 198 9.33 20.93 5.84
CA ALA A 198 10.04 21.68 4.81
C ALA A 198 11.42 22.18 5.25
N ALA A 199 11.66 22.29 6.56
CA ALA A 199 12.96 22.68 7.13
C ALA A 199 13.94 21.52 7.33
N LEU A 200 13.52 20.25 7.08
CA LEU A 200 14.42 19.09 7.21
C LEU A 200 15.54 19.16 6.17
N THR A 201 16.74 18.80 6.62
CA THR A 201 17.98 18.79 5.84
C THR A 201 18.60 17.39 5.83
N GLU A 202 19.60 17.15 5.01
CA GLU A 202 20.36 15.89 5.00
C GLU A 202 20.92 15.50 6.39
N ALA A 203 21.24 16.49 7.22
CA ALA A 203 21.70 16.23 8.57
C ALA A 203 20.65 15.55 9.45
N ASP A 204 19.36 15.86 9.21
CA ASP A 204 18.25 15.27 9.97
C ASP A 204 17.99 13.80 9.59
N TYR A 205 18.42 13.39 8.39
CA TYR A 205 18.36 12.01 7.92
C TYR A 205 19.61 11.19 8.26
N THR A 206 20.64 11.84 8.86
CA THR A 206 21.89 11.19 9.20
C THR A 206 21.97 10.90 10.70
N ARG A 207 21.93 9.62 11.07
CA ARG A 207 22.07 9.20 12.46
C ARG A 207 23.53 9.08 12.86
N LEU A 208 23.97 9.97 13.76
CA LEU A 208 25.33 9.95 14.32
C LEU A 208 25.32 9.52 15.81
N PRO A 209 26.39 8.91 16.32
CA PRO A 209 27.54 8.36 15.58
C PRO A 209 27.14 7.30 14.56
N ALA A 210 27.99 7.00 13.57
CA ALA A 210 27.79 5.93 12.60
C ALA A 210 27.61 4.57 13.28
N PHE A 211 26.99 3.61 12.56
CA PHE A 211 26.60 2.31 13.14
C PHE A 211 27.78 1.60 13.85
N ALA A 212 28.94 1.52 13.22
CA ALA A 212 30.10 0.83 13.79
C ALA A 212 30.58 1.44 15.13
N GLU A 213 30.53 2.76 15.26
CA GLU A 213 30.84 3.45 16.50
C GLU A 213 29.74 3.23 17.57
N ARG A 214 28.48 3.33 17.17
CA ARG A 214 27.35 3.08 18.08
C ARG A 214 27.32 1.65 18.57
N GLU A 215 27.66 0.67 17.73
CA GLU A 215 27.70 -0.74 18.09
C GLU A 215 28.65 -0.97 19.26
N GLU A 216 29.86 -0.40 19.23
CA GLU A 216 30.82 -0.54 20.31
C GLU A 216 30.34 0.15 21.60
N ILE A 217 29.78 1.37 21.48
CA ILE A 217 29.20 2.09 22.61
C ILE A 217 28.06 1.27 23.25
N GLN A 218 27.19 0.69 22.44
CA GLN A 218 26.04 -0.11 22.91
C GLN A 218 26.50 -1.44 23.54
N LYS A 219 27.49 -2.12 22.98
CA LYS A 219 28.07 -3.35 23.57
C LYS A 219 28.60 -3.07 24.97
N GLU A 220 29.34 -1.98 25.14
CA GLU A 220 29.88 -1.61 26.46
C GLU A 220 28.80 -1.17 27.45
N ALA A 221 27.78 -0.44 26.98
CA ALA A 221 26.68 0.06 27.82
C ALA A 221 25.76 -1.07 28.29
N PHE A 222 25.35 -1.98 27.38
CA PHE A 222 24.37 -3.02 27.69
C PHE A 222 24.98 -4.30 28.22
N LYS A 223 26.22 -4.61 27.89
CA LYS A 223 26.96 -5.80 28.33
C LYS A 223 26.21 -7.12 28.11
N LEU A 224 25.42 -7.18 27.04
CA LEU A 224 24.66 -8.36 26.68
C LEU A 224 25.59 -9.49 26.24
N PRO A 225 25.18 -10.76 26.44
CA PRO A 225 25.90 -11.92 25.90
C PRO A 225 25.89 -11.88 24.37
N ALA A 226 26.73 -12.73 23.75
CA ALA A 226 26.81 -12.82 22.29
C ALA A 226 25.49 -13.20 21.60
N LEU A 227 24.65 -13.96 22.29
CA LEU A 227 23.30 -14.38 21.86
C LEU A 227 22.30 -14.05 22.96
N PRO A 228 21.88 -12.78 23.07
CA PRO A 228 20.95 -12.37 24.11
C PRO A 228 19.56 -12.97 23.87
N THR A 229 18.93 -13.36 24.96
CA THR A 229 17.57 -13.87 24.95
C THR A 229 16.56 -12.76 25.23
N THR A 230 15.42 -12.82 24.53
CA THR A 230 14.27 -11.93 24.73
C THR A 230 13.00 -12.61 24.27
N THR A 231 11.85 -11.98 24.45
CA THR A 231 10.57 -12.45 23.91
C THR A 231 10.15 -11.63 22.69
N ILE A 232 9.01 -12.01 22.08
CA ILE A 232 8.49 -11.38 20.86
C ILE A 232 8.01 -9.92 21.07
N GLY A 233 7.73 -9.51 22.33
CA GLY A 233 7.23 -8.18 22.67
C GLY A 233 5.86 -8.22 23.35
N SER A 234 4.83 -8.70 22.69
CA SER A 234 3.50 -8.84 23.28
C SER A 234 3.33 -10.16 24.01
N PHE A 235 2.69 -10.10 25.19
CA PHE A 235 2.23 -11.29 25.92
C PHE A 235 0.76 -11.58 25.63
N PRO A 236 0.28 -12.83 25.93
CA PRO A 236 -1.09 -13.21 25.66
C PRO A 236 -2.11 -12.30 26.35
N GLN A 237 -3.11 -11.87 25.62
CA GLN A 237 -4.24 -11.10 26.11
C GLN A 237 -5.16 -12.02 26.92
N THR A 238 -4.98 -12.06 28.24
CA THR A 238 -5.79 -12.89 29.15
C THR A 238 -7.26 -12.48 29.15
N LYS A 239 -8.14 -13.33 29.71
CA LYS A 239 -9.55 -12.98 29.91
C LYS A 239 -9.71 -11.74 30.77
N GLU A 240 -8.84 -11.59 31.79
CA GLU A 240 -8.85 -10.46 32.70
C GLU A 240 -8.46 -9.16 32.01
N VAL A 241 -7.34 -9.13 31.27
CA VAL A 241 -6.89 -7.97 30.50
C VAL A 241 -7.98 -7.51 29.53
N ARG A 242 -8.63 -8.46 28.83
CA ARG A 242 -9.75 -8.13 27.92
C ARG A 242 -10.97 -7.58 28.66
N ALA A 243 -11.30 -8.13 29.82
CA ALA A 243 -12.44 -7.66 30.62
C ALA A 243 -12.20 -6.25 31.16
N LYS A 244 -11.01 -5.95 31.70
CA LYS A 244 -10.64 -4.62 32.21
C LYS A 244 -10.64 -3.57 31.09
N ARG A 245 -10.07 -3.90 29.91
CA ARG A 245 -10.12 -3.03 28.73
C ARG A 245 -11.55 -2.74 28.28
N LEU A 246 -12.42 -3.75 28.28
CA LEU A 246 -13.83 -3.56 27.93
C LEU A 246 -14.56 -2.68 28.96
N ALA A 247 -14.33 -2.90 30.25
CA ALA A 247 -14.88 -2.09 31.33
C ALA A 247 -14.45 -0.62 31.22
N PHE A 248 -13.17 -0.38 30.93
CA PHE A 248 -12.65 0.97 30.66
C PHE A 248 -13.32 1.62 29.44
N ARG A 249 -13.43 0.92 28.30
CA ARG A 249 -14.12 1.42 27.10
C ARG A 249 -15.59 1.76 27.34
N LYS A 250 -16.25 1.10 28.29
CA LYS A 250 -17.63 1.38 28.69
C LYS A 250 -17.77 2.48 29.75
N GLY A 251 -16.67 3.02 30.24
CA GLY A 251 -16.67 3.99 31.33
C GLY A 251 -17.01 3.40 32.72
N GLU A 252 -16.88 2.09 32.88
CA GLU A 252 -17.06 1.36 34.16
C GLU A 252 -15.78 1.42 35.02
N LEU A 253 -14.64 1.80 34.45
CA LEU A 253 -13.38 2.08 35.13
C LEU A 253 -12.91 3.48 34.77
N THR A 254 -12.30 4.19 35.73
CA THR A 254 -11.60 5.44 35.47
C THR A 254 -10.26 5.19 34.76
N GLN A 255 -9.65 6.24 34.22
CA GLN A 255 -8.32 6.15 33.62
C GLN A 255 -7.28 5.68 34.66
N GLU A 256 -7.32 6.26 35.87
CA GLU A 256 -6.40 5.93 36.96
C GLU A 256 -6.52 4.46 37.40
N GLU A 257 -7.74 3.92 37.48
CA GLU A 257 -7.97 2.51 37.84
C GLU A 257 -7.46 1.57 36.74
N TYR A 258 -7.64 1.95 35.47
CA TYR A 258 -7.14 1.17 34.35
C TYR A 258 -5.61 1.20 34.25
N ASP A 259 -5.01 2.37 34.43
CA ASP A 259 -3.55 2.54 34.42
C ASP A 259 -2.88 1.79 35.58
N ALA A 260 -3.49 1.79 36.78
CA ALA A 260 -2.99 1.02 37.91
C ALA A 260 -3.03 -0.50 37.62
N PHE A 261 -4.10 -1.00 37.02
CA PHE A 261 -4.21 -2.40 36.60
C PHE A 261 -3.12 -2.76 35.55
N LEU A 262 -2.88 -1.88 34.58
CA LEU A 262 -1.85 -2.11 33.58
C LEU A 262 -0.45 -2.14 34.21
N ALA A 263 -0.16 -1.18 35.10
CA ALA A 263 1.13 -1.12 35.80
C ALA A 263 1.39 -2.39 36.63
N GLU A 264 0.40 -2.86 37.38
CA GLU A 264 0.50 -4.11 38.16
C GLU A 264 0.76 -5.32 37.24
N THR A 265 0.00 -5.43 36.15
CA THR A 265 0.17 -6.52 35.19
C THR A 265 1.56 -6.50 34.54
N ILE A 266 2.04 -5.34 34.15
CA ILE A 266 3.37 -5.18 33.53
C ILE A 266 4.47 -5.56 34.54
N ASP A 267 4.36 -5.09 35.79
CA ASP A 267 5.33 -5.39 36.85
C ASP A 267 5.40 -6.91 37.16
N GLU A 268 4.25 -7.59 37.20
CA GLU A 268 4.20 -9.04 37.36
C GLU A 268 4.93 -9.77 36.21
N TRP A 269 4.70 -9.36 34.97
CA TRP A 269 5.32 -10.00 33.82
C TRP A 269 6.81 -9.65 33.65
N ILE A 270 7.26 -8.49 34.11
CA ILE A 270 8.68 -8.16 34.21
C ILE A 270 9.38 -9.05 35.21
N LYS A 271 8.82 -9.19 36.42
CA LYS A 271 9.35 -10.10 37.46
C LYS A 271 9.46 -11.54 36.96
N TRP A 272 8.43 -12.02 36.27
CA TRP A 272 8.48 -13.35 35.68
C TRP A 272 9.61 -13.50 34.66
N GLN A 273 9.85 -12.50 33.81
CA GLN A 273 10.97 -12.51 32.85
C GLN A 273 12.33 -12.53 33.55
N GLU A 274 12.48 -11.80 34.66
CA GLU A 274 13.67 -11.81 35.50
C GLU A 274 13.91 -13.19 36.13
N GLU A 275 12.85 -13.82 36.67
CA GLU A 275 12.89 -15.17 37.24
C GLU A 275 13.27 -16.23 36.21
N VAL A 276 12.79 -16.12 34.97
CA VAL A 276 13.15 -17.01 33.85
C VAL A 276 14.58 -16.76 33.37
N GLY A 277 15.11 -15.57 33.59
CA GLY A 277 16.47 -15.19 33.24
C GLY A 277 16.64 -14.70 31.80
N PHE A 278 15.68 -13.96 31.23
CA PHE A 278 15.87 -13.28 29.96
C PHE A 278 16.89 -12.13 30.10
N ASP A 279 17.70 -11.96 29.06
CA ASP A 279 18.73 -10.90 29.03
C ASP A 279 18.14 -9.53 28.70
N VAL A 280 17.08 -9.47 27.88
CA VAL A 280 16.36 -8.26 27.50
C VAL A 280 14.88 -8.43 27.82
N LEU A 281 14.38 -7.59 28.72
CA LEU A 281 13.00 -7.63 29.16
C LEU A 281 12.12 -6.82 28.21
N VAL A 282 10.88 -7.27 28.00
CA VAL A 282 9.88 -6.58 27.21
C VAL A 282 8.71 -6.12 28.06
N HIS A 283 8.09 -5.03 27.64
CA HIS A 283 6.96 -4.40 28.32
C HIS A 283 5.71 -5.30 28.40
N GLY A 284 5.43 -6.12 27.36
CA GLY A 284 4.30 -7.04 27.32
C GLY A 284 3.08 -6.54 26.58
N GLU A 285 2.96 -5.23 26.33
CA GLU A 285 1.95 -4.60 25.46
C GLU A 285 0.50 -4.81 25.89
N PHE A 286 0.21 -4.82 27.18
CA PHE A 286 -1.14 -5.09 27.71
C PHE A 286 -2.14 -3.97 27.45
N GLU A 287 -1.69 -2.73 27.26
CA GLU A 287 -2.48 -1.57 26.88
C GLU A 287 -2.99 -1.64 25.43
N ARG A 288 -2.32 -2.41 24.59
CA ARG A 288 -2.60 -2.52 23.16
C ARG A 288 -3.45 -3.73 22.81
N ASN A 289 -4.43 -3.56 21.94
CA ASN A 289 -5.14 -4.66 21.29
C ASN A 289 -4.48 -4.98 19.94
N ASP A 290 -4.24 -3.93 19.15
CA ASP A 290 -3.55 -3.96 17.87
C ASP A 290 -2.55 -2.80 17.83
N MET A 291 -1.36 -3.04 17.26
CA MET A 291 -0.29 -2.04 17.23
C MET A 291 -0.69 -0.83 16.37
N VAL A 292 -1.27 -1.07 15.20
CA VAL A 292 -1.67 0.00 14.27
C VAL A 292 -2.80 0.83 14.87
N GLU A 293 -3.82 0.18 15.43
CA GLU A 293 -4.93 0.84 16.13
C GLU A 293 -4.40 1.72 17.28
N TYR A 294 -3.55 1.17 18.14
CA TYR A 294 -3.02 1.89 19.29
C TYR A 294 -2.24 3.15 18.90
N PHE A 295 -1.30 3.04 17.98
CA PHE A 295 -0.53 4.20 17.55
C PHE A 295 -1.40 5.22 16.79
N GLY A 296 -2.31 4.74 15.94
CA GLY A 296 -3.24 5.62 15.24
C GLY A 296 -4.13 6.43 16.20
N GLN A 297 -4.64 5.81 17.28
CA GLN A 297 -5.45 6.48 18.30
C GLN A 297 -4.69 7.56 19.07
N ASN A 298 -3.38 7.42 19.20
CA ASN A 298 -2.52 8.38 19.90
C ASN A 298 -1.87 9.44 19.01
N LEU A 299 -2.11 9.37 17.69
CA LEU A 299 -1.60 10.34 16.71
C LEU A 299 -2.76 11.14 16.10
N SER A 300 -2.63 12.45 16.07
CA SER A 300 -3.63 13.30 15.42
C SER A 300 -3.66 13.09 13.91
N GLY A 301 -4.85 13.17 13.29
CA GLY A 301 -5.03 13.04 11.84
C GLY A 301 -5.33 11.62 11.37
N TYR A 302 -5.41 10.62 12.25
CA TYR A 302 -5.87 9.29 11.92
C TYR A 302 -7.39 9.18 12.03
N LEU A 303 -7.99 8.42 11.13
CA LEU A 303 -9.41 8.07 11.14
C LEU A 303 -9.57 6.56 11.26
N PHE A 304 -10.60 6.15 11.98
CA PHE A 304 -10.91 4.74 12.22
C PHE A 304 -12.23 4.39 11.54
N SER A 305 -12.15 3.52 10.55
CA SER A 305 -13.29 2.99 9.82
C SER A 305 -14.02 1.93 10.66
N LYS A 306 -15.36 1.84 10.51
CA LYS A 306 -16.14 0.76 11.12
C LYS A 306 -15.97 -0.57 10.39
N ASN A 307 -15.73 -0.50 9.09
CA ASN A 307 -15.80 -1.66 8.18
C ASN A 307 -14.56 -1.81 7.30
N GLY A 308 -13.62 -0.91 7.41
CA GLY A 308 -12.39 -0.87 6.61
C GLY A 308 -11.23 -1.68 7.17
#